data_d1704b648af2ca1609aad9b5b99e7309
#
_entry.id   d1704b648af2ca1609aad9b5b99e7309
#
_cell.length_a   1.000
_cell.length_b   1.000
_cell.length_c   1.000
_cell.angle_alpha   90.00
_cell.angle_beta   90.00
_cell.angle_gamma   90.00
#
_symmetry.space_group_name_H-M   'P 1'
#
loop_
_entity.id
_entity.type
_entity.pdbx_description
1 polymer ?
#
loop_
_entity_poly.entity_id
_entity_poly.type
_entity_poly.pdbx_seq_one_letter_code
_entity_poly.pdbx_strand_id
1 'polypeptide(L)'
;YKVIEDAIESGEKLKSIFISAKSTKKYKNISELIREDLPIYEVEDHLFEKLTSMEHSEGIIAINSFPQIMDFRDSSVLILDRLQDPGNLGTIIRTGDAAGFHNIICSKGCVDIYNDKTIRGTMGSLFHVNIKKDADILQEIDSIRKKGYTIVGTQLNTDYFYTNIEAKKKYALVI
;
A
#
# COMPACT_ATOMS: atom_id res chain seq x y z
N TYR A 1 -11.21 10.25 -0.97
CA TYR A 1 -10.59 11.41 -0.33
C TYR A 1 -9.55 10.99 0.71
N LYS A 2 -9.91 10.10 1.67
CA LYS A 2 -9.02 9.72 2.78
C LYS A 2 -7.61 9.27 2.34
N VAL A 3 -7.51 8.44 1.29
CA VAL A 3 -6.21 7.99 0.76
C VAL A 3 -5.33 9.16 0.26
N ILE A 4 -5.95 10.22 -0.30
CA ILE A 4 -5.22 11.43 -0.74
C ILE A 4 -4.73 12.23 0.47
N GLU A 5 -5.56 12.35 1.49
CA GLU A 5 -5.22 13.00 2.76
C GLU A 5 -4.05 12.27 3.42
N ASP A 6 -4.12 10.94 3.55
CA ASP A 6 -3.05 10.11 4.10
C ASP A 6 -1.74 10.23 3.30
N ALA A 7 -1.81 10.34 1.96
CA ALA A 7 -0.64 10.57 1.12
C ALA A 7 0.02 11.93 1.45
N ILE A 8 -0.77 12.98 1.58
CA ILE A 8 -0.26 14.33 1.92
C ILE A 8 0.35 14.32 3.33
N GLU A 9 -0.33 13.74 4.31
CA GLU A 9 0.15 13.64 5.70
C GLU A 9 1.44 12.83 5.83
N SER A 10 1.59 11.78 5.01
CA SER A 10 2.81 10.96 4.93
C SER A 10 3.97 11.64 4.20
N GLY A 11 3.76 12.85 3.67
CA GLY A 11 4.80 13.61 2.96
C GLY A 11 5.04 13.15 1.53
N GLU A 12 4.10 12.41 0.93
CA GLU A 12 4.17 12.01 -0.47
C GLU A 12 4.12 13.24 -1.39
N LYS A 13 4.98 13.23 -2.41
CA LYS A 13 5.05 14.31 -3.40
C LYS A 13 4.03 14.08 -4.51
N LEU A 14 2.81 14.51 -4.28
CA LEU A 14 1.77 14.49 -5.30
C LEU A 14 2.18 15.41 -6.47
N LYS A 15 1.82 15.02 -7.69
CA LYS A 15 2.07 15.79 -8.91
C LYS A 15 0.95 16.74 -9.26
N SER A 16 -0.29 16.33 -9.01
CA SER A 16 -1.48 17.12 -9.28
C SER A 16 -2.71 16.53 -8.62
N ILE A 17 -3.72 17.37 -8.40
CA ILE A 17 -5.04 16.97 -7.94
C ILE A 17 -6.08 17.45 -8.98
N PHE A 18 -7.05 16.59 -9.27
CA PHE A 18 -8.19 16.88 -10.13
C PHE A 18 -9.47 16.78 -9.31
N ILE A 19 -10.32 17.80 -9.39
CA ILE A 19 -11.59 17.86 -8.65
C ILE A 19 -12.70 18.07 -9.67
N SER A 20 -13.78 17.28 -9.60
CA SER A 20 -14.94 17.49 -10.44
C SER A 20 -15.66 18.80 -10.07
N ALA A 21 -16.20 19.52 -11.04
CA ALA A 21 -16.84 20.80 -10.83
C ALA A 21 -17.93 20.77 -9.74
N LYS A 22 -18.74 19.69 -9.71
CA LYS A 22 -19.77 19.48 -8.68
C LYS A 22 -19.21 19.28 -7.26
N SER A 23 -17.95 18.86 -7.15
CA SER A 23 -17.30 18.53 -5.87
C SER A 23 -16.38 19.63 -5.34
N THR A 24 -16.13 20.69 -6.09
CA THR A 24 -15.21 21.79 -5.72
C THR A 24 -15.54 22.38 -4.35
N LYS A 25 -16.83 22.56 -4.05
CA LYS A 25 -17.28 23.09 -2.74
C LYS A 25 -16.96 22.13 -1.58
N LYS A 26 -17.00 20.82 -1.83
CA LYS A 26 -16.71 19.77 -0.82
C LYS A 26 -15.25 19.80 -0.40
N TYR A 27 -14.35 20.14 -1.33
CA TYR A 27 -12.90 20.06 -1.13
C TYR A 27 -12.21 21.44 -1.07
N LYS A 28 -12.94 22.49 -0.68
CA LYS A 28 -12.38 23.84 -0.56
C LYS A 28 -11.12 23.92 0.31
N ASN A 29 -11.07 23.12 1.37
CA ASN A 29 -9.99 23.17 2.35
C ASN A 29 -8.81 22.27 1.98
N ILE A 30 -8.85 21.58 0.82
CA ILE A 30 -7.74 20.71 0.43
C ILE A 30 -6.44 21.50 0.26
N SER A 31 -6.52 22.75 -0.19
CA SER A 31 -5.37 23.64 -0.31
C SER A 31 -4.70 23.96 1.03
N GLU A 32 -5.40 23.86 2.15
CA GLU A 32 -4.86 24.08 3.49
C GLU A 32 -3.99 22.90 3.96
N LEU A 33 -4.23 21.70 3.41
CA LEU A 33 -3.46 20.49 3.70
C LEU A 33 -2.17 20.40 2.86
N ILE A 34 -2.12 21.15 1.77
CA ILE A 34 -1.01 21.11 0.81
C ILE A 34 0.06 22.11 1.24
N ARG A 35 1.29 21.61 1.41
CA ARG A 35 2.44 22.41 1.87
C ARG A 35 3.31 23.00 0.74
N GLU A 36 3.05 22.63 -0.52
CA GLU A 36 3.81 23.05 -1.70
C GLU A 36 2.86 23.58 -2.77
N ASP A 37 3.39 24.23 -3.82
CA ASP A 37 2.63 24.68 -5.01
C ASP A 37 2.18 23.47 -5.85
N LEU A 38 1.26 22.67 -5.31
CA LEU A 38 0.69 21.53 -5.98
C LEU A 38 -0.44 21.99 -6.91
N PRO A 39 -0.37 21.71 -8.23
CA PRO A 39 -1.42 22.07 -9.16
C PRO A 39 -2.74 21.37 -8.82
N ILE A 40 -3.80 22.17 -8.66
CA ILE A 40 -5.17 21.68 -8.49
C ILE A 40 -5.98 22.13 -9.70
N TYR A 41 -6.62 21.18 -10.37
CA TYR A 41 -7.41 21.40 -11.55
C TYR A 41 -8.89 21.12 -11.27
N GLU A 42 -9.75 22.08 -11.58
CA GLU A 42 -11.19 21.85 -11.66
C GLU A 42 -11.50 21.27 -13.05
N VAL A 43 -12.25 20.16 -13.08
CA VAL A 43 -12.57 19.43 -14.30
C VAL A 43 -14.07 19.29 -14.43
N GLU A 44 -14.60 19.55 -15.62
CA GLU A 44 -16.02 19.33 -15.91
C GLU A 44 -16.43 17.87 -15.63
N ASP A 45 -17.61 17.67 -15.07
CA ASP A 45 -18.06 16.35 -14.58
C ASP A 45 -17.96 15.26 -15.63
N HIS A 46 -18.36 15.54 -16.87
CA HIS A 46 -18.35 14.57 -17.96
C HIS A 46 -16.91 14.15 -18.39
N LEU A 47 -15.91 15.02 -18.18
CA LEU A 47 -14.50 14.70 -18.39
C LEU A 47 -13.93 13.96 -17.18
N PHE A 48 -14.33 14.37 -15.97
CA PHE A 48 -13.88 13.73 -14.74
C PHE A 48 -14.32 12.26 -14.69
N GLU A 49 -15.53 11.91 -15.15
CA GLU A 49 -16.02 10.54 -15.23
C GLU A 49 -15.15 9.65 -16.14
N LYS A 50 -14.46 10.22 -17.13
CA LYS A 50 -13.50 9.49 -17.97
C LYS A 50 -12.13 9.27 -17.31
N LEU A 51 -11.81 10.02 -16.28
CA LEU A 51 -10.53 9.89 -15.54
C LEU A 51 -10.60 8.83 -14.46
N THR A 52 -11.80 8.36 -14.08
CA THR A 52 -11.97 7.37 -13.01
C THR A 52 -12.61 6.10 -13.54
N SER A 53 -12.16 4.96 -13.01
CA SER A 53 -12.80 3.65 -13.23
C SER A 53 -13.93 3.36 -12.23
N MET A 54 -14.21 4.29 -11.31
CA MET A 54 -15.18 4.10 -10.24
C MET A 54 -16.58 4.55 -10.65
N GLU A 55 -17.58 3.67 -10.53
CA GLU A 55 -19.00 4.01 -10.74
C GLU A 55 -19.47 5.14 -9.79
N HIS A 56 -18.98 5.14 -8.55
CA HIS A 56 -19.30 6.15 -7.53
C HIS A 56 -18.03 6.83 -7.04
N SER A 57 -17.49 7.71 -7.89
CA SER A 57 -16.32 8.51 -7.51
C SER A 57 -16.70 9.59 -6.49
N GLU A 58 -15.83 9.84 -5.54
CA GLU A 58 -15.96 10.95 -4.60
C GLU A 58 -15.73 12.33 -5.24
N GLY A 59 -15.35 12.38 -6.53
CA GLY A 59 -15.13 13.61 -7.28
C GLY A 59 -13.76 14.23 -7.06
N ILE A 60 -12.79 13.47 -6.59
CA ILE A 60 -11.40 13.89 -6.44
C ILE A 60 -10.44 12.75 -6.84
N ILE A 61 -9.38 13.11 -7.58
CA ILE A 61 -8.28 12.22 -7.99
C ILE A 61 -6.96 12.94 -7.74
N ALA A 62 -5.97 12.22 -7.24
CA ALA A 62 -4.59 12.70 -7.17
C ALA A 62 -3.68 11.86 -8.04
N ILE A 63 -2.69 12.49 -8.65
CA ILE A 63 -1.59 11.81 -9.35
C ILE A 63 -0.37 11.86 -8.46
N ASN A 64 0.18 10.67 -8.19
CA ASN A 64 1.45 10.52 -7.47
C ASN A 64 2.47 9.78 -8.33
N SER A 65 3.75 9.94 -8.02
CA SER A 65 4.81 9.04 -8.52
C SER A 65 4.74 7.73 -7.77
N PHE A 66 5.21 6.65 -8.40
CA PHE A 66 5.42 5.42 -7.66
C PHE A 66 6.45 5.66 -6.54
N PRO A 67 6.18 5.20 -5.30
CA PRO A 67 7.12 5.31 -4.20
C PRO A 67 8.46 4.68 -4.57
N GLN A 68 9.56 5.30 -4.17
CA GLN A 68 10.87 4.68 -4.33
C GLN A 68 10.97 3.52 -3.33
N ILE A 69 11.49 2.39 -3.81
CA ILE A 69 11.82 1.25 -2.93
C ILE A 69 13.02 1.70 -2.10
N MET A 70 12.81 1.84 -0.80
CA MET A 70 13.87 2.13 0.16
C MET A 70 14.47 0.82 0.69
N ASP A 71 15.65 0.91 1.29
CA ASP A 71 16.22 -0.21 2.04
C ASP A 71 15.25 -0.68 3.13
N PHE A 72 15.22 -1.99 3.35
CA PHE A 72 14.34 -2.56 4.36
C PHE A 72 14.66 -1.99 5.74
N ARG A 73 13.63 -1.50 6.42
CA ARG A 73 13.70 -1.07 7.80
C ARG A 73 14.05 -2.25 8.71
N ASP A 74 14.60 -1.96 9.87
CA ASP A 74 14.90 -2.98 10.88
C ASP A 74 13.60 -3.46 11.58
N SER A 75 12.77 -4.20 10.86
CA SER A 75 11.48 -4.74 11.31
C SER A 75 11.23 -6.10 10.69
N SER A 76 10.25 -6.85 11.20
CA SER A 76 9.79 -8.09 10.58
C SER A 76 9.33 -7.88 9.14
N VAL A 77 9.36 -8.93 8.35
CA VAL A 77 9.07 -8.91 6.91
C VAL A 77 7.81 -9.73 6.63
N LEU A 78 6.92 -9.21 5.82
CA LEU A 78 5.78 -9.95 5.29
C LEU A 78 6.08 -10.35 3.85
N ILE A 79 5.94 -11.64 3.55
CA ILE A 79 6.17 -12.20 2.21
C ILE A 79 4.85 -12.76 1.70
N LEU A 80 4.39 -12.24 0.57
CA LEU A 80 3.12 -12.59 -0.06
C LEU A 80 3.40 -13.35 -1.36
N ASP A 81 2.98 -14.63 -1.40
CA ASP A 81 3.22 -15.48 -2.58
C ASP A 81 1.96 -15.63 -3.42
N ARG A 82 1.98 -15.10 -4.63
CA ARG A 82 0.92 -15.22 -5.67
C ARG A 82 -0.48 -14.83 -5.19
N LEU A 83 -0.57 -13.80 -4.38
CA LEU A 83 -1.84 -13.26 -3.90
C LEU A 83 -2.55 -12.51 -5.03
N GLN A 84 -3.69 -13.04 -5.52
CA GLN A 84 -4.35 -12.55 -6.72
C GLN A 84 -5.55 -11.64 -6.47
N ASP A 85 -6.17 -11.69 -5.29
CA ASP A 85 -7.30 -10.81 -4.98
C ASP A 85 -6.82 -9.44 -4.48
N PRO A 86 -7.19 -8.33 -5.16
CA PRO A 86 -6.75 -6.99 -4.80
C PRO A 86 -7.30 -6.52 -3.44
N GLY A 87 -8.48 -6.98 -3.04
CA GLY A 87 -9.07 -6.65 -1.74
C GLY A 87 -8.31 -7.30 -0.60
N ASN A 88 -7.93 -8.59 -0.76
CA ASN A 88 -7.11 -9.30 0.19
C ASN A 88 -5.72 -8.67 0.31
N LEU A 89 -5.08 -8.34 -0.83
CA LEU A 89 -3.77 -7.68 -0.83
C LEU A 89 -3.82 -6.36 -0.05
N GLY A 90 -4.79 -5.49 -0.34
CA GLY A 90 -4.95 -4.23 0.38
C GLY A 90 -5.19 -4.42 1.88
N THR A 91 -6.03 -5.39 2.25
CA THR A 91 -6.33 -5.71 3.66
C THR A 91 -5.09 -6.23 4.39
N ILE A 92 -4.30 -7.10 3.75
CA ILE A 92 -3.07 -7.65 4.34
C ILE A 92 -2.02 -6.55 4.52
N ILE A 93 -1.84 -5.66 3.55
CA ILE A 93 -0.93 -4.51 3.66
C ILE A 93 -1.33 -3.64 4.87
N ARG A 94 -2.61 -3.28 4.99
CA ARG A 94 -3.12 -2.50 6.12
C ARG A 94 -2.92 -3.19 7.47
N THR A 95 -3.22 -4.48 7.53
CA THR A 95 -3.05 -5.25 8.77
C THR A 95 -1.58 -5.41 9.13
N GLY A 96 -0.72 -5.63 8.13
CA GLY A 96 0.72 -5.71 8.30
C GLY A 96 1.31 -4.41 8.85
N ASP A 97 0.94 -3.27 8.27
CA ASP A 97 1.36 -1.94 8.75
C ASP A 97 0.97 -1.72 10.21
N ALA A 98 -0.30 -1.97 10.56
CA ALA A 98 -0.79 -1.87 11.93
C ALA A 98 -0.09 -2.82 12.91
N ALA A 99 0.40 -3.97 12.43
CA ALA A 99 1.17 -4.95 13.21
C ALA A 99 2.69 -4.70 13.21
N GLY A 100 3.16 -3.62 12.57
CA GLY A 100 4.58 -3.25 12.51
C GLY A 100 5.40 -3.96 11.44
N PHE A 101 4.76 -4.61 10.47
CA PHE A 101 5.43 -5.14 9.28
C PHE A 101 5.60 -4.03 8.24
N HIS A 102 6.67 -3.26 8.39
CA HIS A 102 6.95 -2.16 7.45
C HIS A 102 7.69 -2.58 6.18
N ASN A 103 8.07 -3.86 6.05
CA ASN A 103 8.68 -4.42 4.86
C ASN A 103 7.79 -5.53 4.30
N ILE A 104 7.37 -5.38 3.06
CA ILE A 104 6.49 -6.31 2.37
C ILE A 104 7.17 -6.74 1.07
N ILE A 105 7.18 -8.04 0.79
CA ILE A 105 7.67 -8.62 -0.46
C ILE A 105 6.51 -9.32 -1.15
N CYS A 106 6.20 -8.89 -2.36
CA CYS A 106 5.21 -9.55 -3.21
C CYS A 106 5.92 -10.34 -4.31
N SER A 107 5.60 -11.62 -4.46
CA SER A 107 6.14 -12.46 -5.52
C SER A 107 5.62 -12.05 -6.90
N LYS A 108 6.29 -12.56 -7.94
CA LYS A 108 5.70 -12.62 -9.28
C LYS A 108 4.38 -13.37 -9.24
N GLY A 109 3.33 -12.79 -9.84
CA GLY A 109 1.99 -13.34 -9.83
C GLY A 109 1.08 -12.82 -8.72
N CYS A 110 1.55 -11.96 -7.83
CA CYS A 110 0.66 -11.12 -7.05
C CYS A 110 -0.07 -10.12 -7.95
N VAL A 111 -1.30 -9.77 -7.60
CA VAL A 111 -2.02 -8.67 -8.22
C VAL A 111 -1.25 -7.36 -8.05
N ASP A 112 -1.40 -6.44 -8.98
CA ASP A 112 -0.72 -5.14 -8.92
C ASP A 112 -1.12 -4.39 -7.64
N ILE A 113 -0.09 -4.01 -6.85
CA ILE A 113 -0.27 -3.23 -5.62
C ILE A 113 -0.86 -1.84 -5.88
N TYR A 114 -0.71 -1.34 -7.11
CA TYR A 114 -1.25 -0.05 -7.55
C TYR A 114 -2.63 -0.18 -8.23
N ASN A 115 -3.23 -1.37 -8.21
CA ASN A 115 -4.63 -1.52 -8.60
C ASN A 115 -5.52 -0.68 -7.69
N ASP A 116 -6.49 0.04 -8.26
CA ASP A 116 -7.40 0.94 -7.53
C ASP A 116 -8.06 0.27 -6.32
N LYS A 117 -8.48 -1.00 -6.46
CA LYS A 117 -9.11 -1.74 -5.37
C LYS A 117 -8.11 -2.07 -4.26
N THR A 118 -6.85 -2.39 -4.62
CA THR A 118 -5.76 -2.60 -3.67
C THR A 118 -5.48 -1.31 -2.90
N ILE A 119 -5.22 -0.20 -3.61
CA ILE A 119 -4.91 1.10 -3.00
C ILE A 119 -5.99 1.49 -1.98
N ARG A 120 -7.27 1.40 -2.38
CA ARG A 120 -8.37 1.68 -1.44
C ARG A 120 -8.39 0.74 -0.24
N GLY A 121 -8.12 -0.54 -0.46
CA GLY A 121 -8.06 -1.56 0.59
C GLY A 121 -6.98 -1.30 1.63
N THR A 122 -5.89 -0.62 1.26
CA THR A 122 -4.80 -0.27 2.20
C THR A 122 -5.17 0.84 3.16
N MET A 123 -6.19 1.66 2.86
CA MET A 123 -6.60 2.79 3.69
C MET A 123 -5.43 3.71 4.09
N GLY A 124 -4.54 4.01 3.13
CA GLY A 124 -3.35 4.86 3.36
C GLY A 124 -2.08 4.12 3.78
N SER A 125 -2.15 2.92 4.32
CA SER A 125 -0.97 2.14 4.77
C SER A 125 0.08 1.91 3.67
N LEU A 126 -0.32 2.02 2.39
CA LEU A 126 0.61 1.95 1.26
C LEU A 126 1.77 2.96 1.36
N PHE A 127 1.54 4.12 1.99
CA PHE A 127 2.53 5.18 2.14
C PHE A 127 3.45 4.99 3.36
N HIS A 128 3.16 4.01 4.22
CA HIS A 128 3.92 3.75 5.44
C HIS A 128 4.87 2.56 5.31
N VAL A 129 4.69 1.73 4.29
CA VAL A 129 5.42 0.47 4.12
C VAL A 129 6.34 0.48 2.90
N ASN A 130 7.44 -0.27 2.98
CA ASN A 130 8.30 -0.56 1.84
C ASN A 130 7.81 -1.81 1.14
N ILE A 131 7.44 -1.71 -0.12
CA ILE A 131 6.96 -2.87 -0.88
C ILE A 131 7.91 -3.18 -2.02
N LYS A 132 8.48 -4.38 -1.99
CA LYS A 132 9.22 -4.96 -3.10
C LYS A 132 8.28 -5.86 -3.89
N LYS A 133 8.01 -5.54 -5.15
CA LYS A 133 7.15 -6.31 -6.03
C LYS A 133 7.94 -7.17 -7.02
N ASP A 134 7.26 -8.11 -7.66
CA ASP A 134 7.80 -9.00 -8.69
C ASP A 134 9.02 -9.81 -8.22
N ALA A 135 9.10 -10.11 -6.94
CA ALA A 135 10.24 -10.76 -6.33
C ALA A 135 10.29 -12.28 -6.64
N ASP A 136 11.51 -12.81 -6.72
CA ASP A 136 11.74 -14.24 -6.63
C ASP A 136 11.77 -14.64 -5.15
N ILE A 137 10.70 -15.30 -4.70
CA ILE A 137 10.50 -15.61 -3.29
C ILE A 137 11.60 -16.48 -2.70
N LEU A 138 12.11 -17.44 -3.44
CA LEU A 138 13.16 -18.34 -2.94
C LEU A 138 14.45 -17.56 -2.69
N GLN A 139 14.83 -16.70 -3.62
CA GLN A 139 16.00 -15.82 -3.45
C GLN A 139 15.82 -14.86 -2.28
N GLU A 140 14.62 -14.26 -2.12
CA GLU A 140 14.34 -13.36 -1.01
C GLU A 140 14.38 -14.06 0.34
N ILE A 141 13.79 -15.26 0.46
CA ILE A 141 13.84 -16.06 1.68
C ILE A 141 15.29 -16.38 2.06
N ASP A 142 16.12 -16.80 1.11
CA ASP A 142 17.53 -17.09 1.36
C ASP A 142 18.31 -15.83 1.79
N SER A 143 18.04 -14.70 1.16
CA SER A 143 18.64 -13.41 1.52
C SER A 143 18.28 -12.99 2.94
N ILE A 144 16.99 -13.07 3.30
CA ILE A 144 16.46 -12.69 4.60
C ILE A 144 16.98 -13.65 5.70
N ARG A 145 17.04 -14.96 5.42
CA ARG A 145 17.60 -15.94 6.34
C ARG A 145 19.06 -15.65 6.67
N LYS A 146 19.86 -15.27 5.66
CA LYS A 146 21.27 -14.86 5.86
C LYS A 146 21.42 -13.62 6.74
N LYS A 147 20.38 -12.76 6.79
CA LYS A 147 20.31 -11.59 7.69
C LYS A 147 19.82 -11.96 9.10
N GLY A 148 19.66 -13.24 9.43
CA GLY A 148 19.30 -13.72 10.76
C GLY A 148 17.80 -13.74 11.07
N TYR A 149 16.93 -13.62 10.07
CA TYR A 149 15.48 -13.73 10.27
C TYR A 149 15.06 -15.20 10.40
N THR A 150 14.10 -15.45 11.26
CA THR A 150 13.36 -16.72 11.32
C THR A 150 12.24 -16.68 10.27
N ILE A 151 12.20 -17.69 9.39
CA ILE A 151 11.16 -17.80 8.39
C ILE A 151 9.98 -18.59 8.96
N VAL A 152 8.80 -18.00 8.90
CA VAL A 152 7.54 -18.60 9.39
C VAL A 152 6.58 -18.69 8.21
N GLY A 153 6.19 -19.89 7.83
CA GLY A 153 5.18 -20.13 6.79
C GLY A 153 3.80 -20.44 7.39
N THR A 154 2.76 -19.99 6.73
CA THR A 154 1.37 -20.38 7.08
C THR A 154 0.97 -21.62 6.30
N GLN A 155 0.30 -22.56 6.96
CA GLN A 155 -0.28 -23.74 6.31
C GLN A 155 -1.51 -24.26 7.06
N LEU A 156 -2.37 -25.00 6.37
CA LEU A 156 -3.63 -25.52 6.95
C LEU A 156 -3.42 -26.70 7.90
N ASN A 157 -2.43 -27.55 7.63
CA ASN A 157 -2.17 -28.78 8.40
C ASN A 157 -0.86 -28.62 9.17
N THR A 158 -0.96 -28.09 10.40
CA THR A 158 0.18 -27.93 11.30
C THR A 158 -0.25 -28.07 12.74
N ASP A 159 0.61 -28.65 13.55
CA ASP A 159 0.47 -28.67 15.02
C ASP A 159 1.10 -27.42 15.69
N TYR A 160 1.69 -26.55 14.90
CA TYR A 160 2.26 -25.28 15.37
C TYR A 160 1.25 -24.15 15.25
N PHE A 161 1.08 -23.40 16.32
CA PHE A 161 0.23 -22.21 16.39
C PHE A 161 1.09 -20.94 16.50
N TYR A 162 0.55 -19.80 16.15
CA TYR A 162 1.24 -18.51 16.26
C TYR A 162 1.77 -18.24 17.67
N THR A 163 1.16 -18.79 18.71
CA THR A 163 1.61 -18.71 20.09
C THR A 163 2.93 -19.43 20.37
N ASN A 164 3.38 -20.32 19.46
CA ASN A 164 4.66 -21.02 19.56
C ASN A 164 5.83 -20.17 19.01
N ILE A 165 5.54 -19.01 18.41
CA ILE A 165 6.56 -18.13 17.84
C ILE A 165 7.15 -17.25 18.96
N GLU A 166 8.48 -17.25 19.10
CA GLU A 166 9.16 -16.39 20.07
C GLU A 166 9.07 -14.92 19.65
N ALA A 167 8.30 -14.11 20.37
CA ALA A 167 8.02 -12.71 20.06
C ALA A 167 9.25 -11.77 19.99
N LYS A 168 10.41 -12.21 20.49
CA LYS A 168 11.65 -11.40 20.54
C LYS A 168 12.52 -11.52 19.30
N LYS A 169 12.24 -12.43 18.37
CA LYS A 169 13.04 -12.65 17.16
C LYS A 169 12.46 -11.91 15.97
N LYS A 170 13.35 -11.36 15.13
CA LYS A 170 12.96 -10.89 13.80
C LYS A 170 12.52 -12.08 12.97
N TYR A 171 11.38 -12.00 12.36
CA TYR A 171 10.88 -13.05 11.50
C TYR A 171 10.32 -12.51 10.19
N ALA A 172 10.31 -13.39 9.19
CA ALA A 172 9.63 -13.17 7.93
C ALA A 172 8.44 -14.12 7.87
N LEU A 173 7.24 -13.56 7.83
CA LEU A 173 5.99 -14.30 7.73
C LEU A 173 5.63 -14.48 6.26
N VAL A 174 5.46 -15.74 5.83
CA VAL A 174 5.09 -16.11 4.46
C VAL A 174 3.62 -16.52 4.42
N ILE A 175 2.85 -15.88 3.55
CA ILE A 175 1.41 -16.12 3.32
C ILE A 175 1.18 -16.45 1.85
#